data_d63847539f314513a4bbaa3fac3a3215
#
_entry.id   d63847539f314513a4bbaa3fac3a3215
#
_cell.length_a   1.000
_cell.length_b   1.000
_cell.length_c   1.000
_cell.angle_alpha   90.00
_cell.angle_beta   90.00
_cell.angle_gamma   90.00
#
_symmetry.space_group_name_H-M   'P 1'
#
loop_
_entity.id
_entity.type
_entity.pdbx_description
1 polymer ?
#
loop_
_entity_poly.entity_id
_entity_poly.type
_entity_poly.pdbx_seq_one_letter_code
_entity_poly.pdbx_strand_id
1 'polypeptide(L)'
;FINHDVSVHRVAYYLGLKRTDIDKVGSIELFENSFVGAYSILMPNCSIGKNSIVAAGSIVTKRIPDGEVWGGIPAKFIMKTEDYARKMVEESKKFTWMPYSKKTSMTQEELIRHQQNFFFGNKA
;
A
#
# COMPACT_ATOMS: atom_id res chain seq x y z
N PHE A 1 4.86 2.55 -10.78
CA PHE A 1 4.02 1.84 -11.77
C PHE A 1 4.89 1.39 -12.92
N ILE A 2 4.88 0.09 -13.22
CA ILE A 2 5.63 -0.50 -14.33
C ILE A 2 4.60 -1.12 -15.29
N ASN A 3 4.28 -0.42 -16.37
CA ASN A 3 3.33 -0.91 -17.38
C ASN A 3 4.01 -1.53 -18.59
N HIS A 4 5.32 -1.43 -18.70
CA HIS A 4 6.18 -2.08 -19.69
C HIS A 4 7.24 -2.93 -19.03
N ASP A 5 7.52 -4.09 -19.59
CA ASP A 5 8.60 -4.95 -19.13
C ASP A 5 9.49 -5.33 -20.33
N VAL A 6 10.59 -4.59 -20.45
CA VAL A 6 11.54 -4.77 -21.57
C VAL A 6 12.40 -6.03 -21.46
N SER A 7 12.29 -6.79 -20.39
CA SER A 7 13.00 -8.08 -20.24
C SER A 7 12.64 -9.06 -21.35
N VAL A 8 11.43 -8.95 -21.90
CA VAL A 8 10.96 -9.79 -23.00
C VAL A 8 11.81 -9.65 -24.26
N HIS A 9 12.49 -8.53 -24.46
CA HIS A 9 13.41 -8.38 -25.59
C HIS A 9 14.64 -9.30 -25.48
N ARG A 10 14.99 -9.71 -24.28
CA ARG A 10 16.03 -10.74 -24.06
C ARG A 10 15.53 -12.13 -24.45
N VAL A 11 14.25 -12.39 -24.17
CA VAL A 11 13.59 -13.64 -24.57
C VAL A 11 13.51 -13.73 -26.10
N ALA A 12 13.16 -12.62 -26.77
CA ALA A 12 13.15 -12.55 -28.22
C ALA A 12 14.52 -12.95 -28.80
N TYR A 13 15.59 -12.35 -28.29
CA TYR A 13 16.95 -12.66 -28.72
C TYR A 13 17.29 -14.15 -28.51
N TYR A 14 16.93 -14.72 -27.36
CA TYR A 14 17.16 -16.13 -27.05
C TYR A 14 16.49 -17.08 -28.05
N LEU A 15 15.32 -16.72 -28.54
CA LEU A 15 14.56 -17.49 -29.53
C LEU A 15 14.91 -17.14 -30.98
N GLY A 16 15.89 -16.26 -31.21
CA GLY A 16 16.24 -15.82 -32.56
C GLY A 16 15.20 -14.91 -33.22
N LEU A 17 14.30 -14.32 -32.41
CA LEU A 17 13.28 -13.36 -32.86
C LEU A 17 13.86 -11.94 -32.89
N LYS A 18 13.21 -11.07 -33.66
CA LYS A 18 13.51 -9.64 -33.59
C LYS A 18 12.92 -9.03 -32.35
N ARG A 19 13.54 -7.97 -31.82
CA ARG A 19 13.01 -7.19 -30.71
C ARG A 19 11.58 -6.69 -30.95
N THR A 20 11.23 -6.43 -32.22
CA THR A 20 9.92 -5.94 -32.64
C THR A 20 8.83 -7.00 -32.68
N ASP A 21 9.18 -8.27 -32.51
CA ASP A 21 8.25 -9.39 -32.62
C ASP A 21 7.56 -9.74 -31.31
N ILE A 22 7.98 -9.10 -30.20
CA ILE A 22 7.47 -9.39 -28.86
C ILE A 22 7.43 -8.13 -28.01
N ASP A 23 6.38 -7.98 -27.24
CA ASP A 23 6.23 -6.93 -26.25
C ASP A 23 5.53 -7.45 -24.99
N LYS A 24 5.76 -6.80 -23.86
CA LYS A 24 5.08 -7.06 -22.61
C LYS A 24 4.64 -5.75 -22.01
N VAL A 25 3.39 -5.43 -22.23
CA VAL A 25 2.73 -4.23 -21.75
C VAL A 25 1.40 -4.61 -21.12
N GLY A 26 0.97 -3.86 -20.12
CA GLY A 26 -0.31 -4.11 -19.50
C GLY A 26 -0.86 -2.89 -18.77
N SER A 27 -2.17 -2.90 -18.55
CA SER A 27 -2.83 -1.87 -17.75
C SER A 27 -2.48 -2.00 -16.28
N ILE A 28 -2.52 -0.86 -15.59
CA ILE A 28 -2.51 -0.79 -14.12
C ILE A 28 -3.71 0.06 -13.73
N GLU A 29 -4.62 -0.52 -12.96
CA GLU A 29 -5.88 0.10 -12.61
C GLU A 29 -5.98 0.29 -11.09
N LEU A 30 -6.37 1.47 -10.68
CA LEU A 30 -6.62 1.83 -9.30
C LEU A 30 -8.08 2.23 -9.16
N PHE A 31 -8.83 1.51 -8.35
CA PHE A 31 -10.23 1.77 -8.14
C PHE A 31 -10.47 2.69 -6.93
N GLU A 32 -11.71 3.13 -6.77
CA GLU A 32 -12.13 4.08 -5.78
C GLU A 32 -11.63 3.75 -4.37
N ASN A 33 -11.10 4.77 -3.67
CA ASN A 33 -10.61 4.66 -2.31
C ASN A 33 -9.55 3.56 -2.11
N SER A 34 -8.79 3.21 -3.13
CA SER A 34 -7.65 2.32 -3.00
C SER A 34 -6.42 3.07 -2.47
N PHE A 35 -5.58 2.38 -1.70
CA PHE A 35 -4.35 2.93 -1.15
C PHE A 35 -3.14 2.08 -1.53
N VAL A 36 -2.08 2.73 -1.95
CA VAL A 36 -0.80 2.07 -2.25
C VAL A 36 0.27 2.61 -1.34
N GLY A 37 0.80 1.75 -0.48
CA GLY A 37 1.85 2.08 0.47
C GLY A 37 3.15 2.48 -0.23
N ALA A 38 3.94 3.30 0.45
CA ALA A 38 5.21 3.84 -0.07
C ALA A 38 6.15 2.73 -0.56
N TYR A 39 6.94 3.02 -1.59
CA TYR A 39 7.90 2.12 -2.21
C TYR A 39 7.32 0.81 -2.78
N SER A 40 6.01 0.75 -2.98
CA SER A 40 5.38 -0.39 -3.67
C SER A 40 5.58 -0.31 -5.17
N ILE A 41 5.70 -1.47 -5.80
CA ILE A 41 5.81 -1.61 -7.26
C ILE A 41 4.55 -2.30 -7.78
N LEU A 42 3.90 -1.67 -8.75
CA LEU A 42 2.75 -2.24 -9.46
C LEU A 42 3.21 -2.72 -10.83
N MET A 43 3.05 -4.01 -11.09
CA MET A 43 3.47 -4.67 -12.32
C MET A 43 2.37 -4.62 -13.40
N PRO A 44 2.70 -4.86 -14.68
CA PRO A 44 1.72 -4.89 -15.75
C PRO A 44 0.55 -5.85 -15.47
N ASN A 45 -0.65 -5.46 -15.86
CA ASN A 45 -1.89 -6.23 -15.69
C ASN A 45 -2.32 -6.46 -14.23
N CYS A 46 -1.87 -5.61 -13.30
CA CYS A 46 -2.41 -5.62 -11.95
C CYS A 46 -3.51 -4.57 -11.76
N SER A 47 -4.33 -4.76 -10.77
CA SER A 47 -5.31 -3.76 -10.33
C SER A 47 -5.50 -3.80 -8.83
N ILE A 48 -5.85 -2.64 -8.26
CA ILE A 48 -6.15 -2.51 -6.83
C ILE A 48 -7.65 -2.20 -6.70
N GLY A 49 -8.39 -3.13 -6.12
CA GLY A 49 -9.83 -3.02 -5.96
C GLY A 49 -10.27 -1.88 -5.05
N LYS A 50 -11.58 -1.60 -5.04
CA LYS A 50 -12.17 -0.55 -4.20
C LYS A 50 -11.91 -0.81 -2.72
N ASN A 51 -11.61 0.26 -1.98
CA ASN A 51 -11.33 0.18 -0.54
C ASN A 51 -10.21 -0.80 -0.17
N SER A 52 -9.32 -1.11 -1.10
CA SER A 52 -8.22 -2.05 -0.87
C SER A 52 -6.92 -1.32 -0.57
N ILE A 53 -6.06 -1.98 0.19
CA ILE A 53 -4.81 -1.42 0.70
C ILE A 53 -3.65 -2.31 0.27
N VAL A 54 -2.64 -1.70 -0.30
CA VAL A 54 -1.33 -2.32 -0.53
C VAL A 54 -0.37 -1.82 0.54
N ALA A 55 0.18 -2.73 1.32
CA ALA A 55 1.18 -2.39 2.33
C ALA A 55 2.47 -1.86 1.69
N ALA A 56 3.17 -0.98 2.40
CA ALA A 56 4.41 -0.40 1.90
C ALA A 56 5.45 -1.46 1.51
N GLY A 57 6.26 -1.17 0.48
CA GLY A 57 7.33 -2.04 0.01
C GLY A 57 6.87 -3.30 -0.71
N SER A 58 5.62 -3.38 -1.15
CA SER A 58 5.04 -4.54 -1.80
C SER A 58 5.26 -4.56 -3.31
N ILE A 59 5.30 -5.74 -3.91
CA ILE A 59 5.28 -5.91 -5.37
C ILE A 59 3.98 -6.59 -5.77
N VAL A 60 3.09 -5.82 -6.40
CA VAL A 60 1.78 -6.31 -6.87
C VAL A 60 1.91 -6.86 -8.27
N THR A 61 1.65 -8.13 -8.44
CA THR A 61 1.79 -8.86 -9.71
C THR A 61 0.46 -9.31 -10.31
N LYS A 62 -0.66 -9.10 -9.60
CA LYS A 62 -1.99 -9.53 -10.05
C LYS A 62 -3.07 -8.63 -9.47
N ARG A 63 -4.32 -8.91 -9.84
CA ARG A 63 -5.48 -8.18 -9.34
C ARG A 63 -5.68 -8.41 -7.84
N ILE A 64 -5.85 -7.32 -7.11
CA ILE A 64 -6.30 -7.31 -5.71
C ILE A 64 -7.82 -7.06 -5.70
N PRO A 65 -8.61 -7.97 -5.09
CA PRO A 65 -10.05 -7.78 -4.96
C PRO A 65 -10.44 -6.56 -4.11
N ASP A 66 -11.71 -6.17 -4.18
CA ASP A 66 -12.25 -5.09 -3.36
C ASP A 66 -12.21 -5.43 -1.86
N GLY A 67 -11.93 -4.44 -1.03
CA GLY A 67 -11.99 -4.56 0.41
C GLY A 67 -10.93 -5.47 1.03
N GLU A 68 -9.75 -5.51 0.47
CA GLU A 68 -8.67 -6.37 0.95
C GLU A 68 -7.38 -5.61 1.20
N VAL A 69 -6.65 -6.04 2.22
CA VAL A 69 -5.28 -5.60 2.52
C VAL A 69 -4.31 -6.66 2.04
N TRP A 70 -3.40 -6.26 1.17
CA TRP A 70 -2.38 -7.12 0.61
C TRP A 70 -0.99 -6.54 0.84
N GLY A 71 0.01 -7.40 0.96
CA GLY A 71 1.40 -6.96 1.14
C GLY A 71 2.42 -8.06 0.88
N GLY A 72 3.66 -7.65 0.78
CA GLY A 72 4.80 -8.54 0.57
C GLY A 72 5.31 -8.58 -0.88
N ILE A 73 6.28 -9.46 -1.11
CA ILE A 73 6.97 -9.66 -2.39
C ILE A 73 6.98 -11.17 -2.72
N PRO A 74 6.14 -11.64 -3.63
CA PRO A 74 5.01 -10.93 -4.24
C PRO A 74 3.90 -10.63 -3.22
N ALA A 75 3.10 -9.60 -3.48
CA ALA A 75 1.99 -9.23 -2.59
C ALA A 75 0.97 -10.37 -2.48
N LYS A 76 0.55 -10.66 -1.24
CA LYS A 76 -0.45 -11.67 -0.90
C LYS A 76 -1.47 -11.10 0.06
N PHE A 77 -2.63 -11.73 0.13
CA PHE A 77 -3.69 -11.39 1.07
C PHE A 77 -3.18 -11.43 2.52
N ILE A 78 -3.52 -10.40 3.28
CA ILE A 78 -3.22 -10.30 4.72
C ILE A 78 -4.50 -10.40 5.53
N MET A 79 -5.48 -9.53 5.25
CA MET A 79 -6.77 -9.49 5.93
C MET A 79 -7.80 -8.70 5.12
N LYS A 80 -9.04 -8.69 5.55
CA LYS A 80 -10.06 -7.78 5.01
C LYS A 80 -9.80 -6.35 5.50
N THR A 81 -10.09 -5.38 4.64
CA THR A 81 -9.98 -3.96 5.00
C THR A 81 -10.88 -3.59 6.17
N GLU A 82 -12.06 -4.20 6.27
CA GLU A 82 -12.98 -4.00 7.41
C GLU A 82 -12.34 -4.42 8.74
N ASP A 83 -11.69 -5.58 8.77
CA ASP A 83 -11.02 -6.08 9.97
C ASP A 83 -9.84 -5.18 10.36
N TYR A 84 -9.08 -4.72 9.38
CA TYR A 84 -8.03 -3.74 9.59
C TYR A 84 -8.58 -2.44 10.17
N ALA A 85 -9.68 -1.93 9.61
CA ALA A 85 -10.32 -0.70 10.10
C ALA A 85 -10.79 -0.85 11.55
N ARG A 86 -11.46 -1.95 11.90
CA ARG A 86 -11.89 -2.26 13.29
C ARG A 86 -10.71 -2.29 14.24
N LYS A 87 -9.64 -2.96 13.86
CA LYS A 87 -8.39 -3.00 14.64
C LYS A 87 -7.84 -1.60 14.88
N MET A 88 -7.77 -0.76 13.83
CA MET A 88 -7.22 0.59 13.96
C MET A 88 -8.11 1.50 14.83
N VAL A 89 -9.43 1.35 14.77
CA VAL A 89 -10.35 2.06 15.68
C VAL A 89 -10.05 1.71 17.13
N GLU A 90 -9.93 0.42 17.47
CA GLU A 90 -9.64 -0.01 18.84
C GLU A 90 -8.24 0.47 19.29
N GLU A 91 -7.26 0.39 18.45
CA GLU A 91 -5.92 0.89 18.74
C GLU A 91 -5.88 2.40 18.97
N SER A 92 -6.66 3.15 18.19
CA SER A 92 -6.73 4.60 18.30
C SER A 92 -7.34 5.09 19.59
N LYS A 93 -8.20 4.30 20.25
CA LYS A 93 -8.79 4.64 21.56
C LYS A 93 -7.74 4.80 22.66
N LYS A 94 -6.58 4.19 22.49
CA LYS A 94 -5.47 4.27 23.45
C LYS A 94 -4.72 5.62 23.39
N PHE A 95 -4.86 6.36 22.30
CA PHE A 95 -4.11 7.59 22.09
C PHE A 95 -4.75 8.76 22.81
N THR A 96 -3.97 9.48 23.62
CA THR A 96 -4.44 10.61 24.43
C THR A 96 -4.85 11.83 23.60
N TRP A 97 -4.44 11.87 22.34
CA TRP A 97 -4.81 12.92 21.37
C TRP A 97 -6.03 12.59 20.50
N MET A 98 -6.64 11.42 20.73
CA MET A 98 -7.90 11.06 20.06
C MET A 98 -9.10 11.43 20.94
N PRO A 99 -10.29 11.68 20.36
CA PRO A 99 -10.64 11.59 18.93
C PRO A 99 -9.98 12.67 18.04
N TYR A 100 -10.11 12.54 16.73
CA TYR A 100 -9.48 13.44 15.77
C TYR A 100 -9.86 14.93 15.95
N SER A 101 -11.06 15.21 16.41
CA SER A 101 -11.52 16.58 16.75
C SER A 101 -10.67 17.19 17.88
N LYS A 102 -10.28 16.39 18.87
CA LYS A 102 -9.35 16.82 19.94
C LYS A 102 -7.96 17.08 19.35
N LYS A 103 -7.46 16.18 18.50
CA LYS A 103 -6.16 16.33 17.86
C LYS A 103 -6.08 17.63 17.04
N THR A 104 -7.12 17.96 16.28
CA THR A 104 -7.15 19.17 15.42
C THR A 104 -7.28 20.46 16.21
N SER A 105 -7.73 20.42 17.48
CA SER A 105 -7.78 21.57 18.37
C SER A 105 -6.47 21.83 19.15
N MET A 106 -5.53 20.90 19.10
CA MET A 106 -4.23 21.03 19.76
C MET A 106 -3.26 21.83 18.90
N THR A 107 -2.38 22.58 19.56
CA THR A 107 -1.17 23.09 18.92
C THR A 107 -0.23 21.94 18.57
N GLN A 108 0.69 22.18 17.65
CA GLN A 108 1.69 21.17 17.28
C GLN A 108 2.57 20.77 18.48
N GLU A 109 2.91 21.71 19.34
CA GLU A 109 3.71 21.44 20.56
C GLU A 109 2.97 20.56 21.57
N GLU A 110 1.67 20.82 21.77
CA GLU A 110 0.82 19.99 22.64
C GLU A 110 0.71 18.57 22.10
N LEU A 111 0.48 18.42 20.78
CA LEU A 111 0.41 17.11 20.13
C LEU A 111 1.72 16.34 20.28
N ILE A 112 2.87 16.98 20.02
CA ILE A 112 4.20 16.38 20.19
C ILE A 112 4.40 15.91 21.65
N ARG A 113 4.03 16.74 22.62
CA ARG A 113 4.13 16.39 24.04
C ARG A 113 3.28 15.17 24.40
N HIS A 114 2.03 15.12 23.91
CA HIS A 114 1.16 13.96 24.10
C HIS A 114 1.78 12.68 23.52
N GLN A 115 2.31 12.76 22.30
CA GLN A 115 2.94 11.62 21.64
C GLN A 115 4.21 11.17 22.34
N GLN A 116 5.07 12.10 22.75
CA GLN A 116 6.28 11.79 23.51
C GLN A 116 5.97 11.10 24.83
N ASN A 117 4.99 11.62 25.57
CA ASN A 117 4.58 11.00 26.84
C ASN A 117 4.00 9.61 26.65
N PHE A 118 3.22 9.41 25.59
CA PHE A 118 2.61 8.11 25.30
C PHE A 118 3.65 7.04 24.92
N PHE A 119 4.58 7.38 24.03
CA PHE A 119 5.53 6.39 23.50
C PHE A 119 6.79 6.22 24.34
N PHE A 120 7.20 7.25 25.04
CA PHE A 120 8.48 7.23 25.75
C PHE A 120 8.35 7.38 27.27
N GLY A 121 7.15 7.66 27.77
CA GLY A 121 6.88 7.91 29.18
C GLY A 121 7.57 9.18 29.68
N ASN A 122 7.38 9.48 30.97
CA ASN A 122 8.20 10.47 31.64
C ASN A 122 9.57 9.85 31.94
N LYS A 123 10.47 9.88 30.97
CA LYS A 123 11.89 9.70 31.26
C LYS A 123 12.38 10.98 31.92
N ALA A 124 12.21 11.02 33.21
CA ALA A 124 12.93 11.97 34.02
C ALA A 124 14.42 11.66 33.91
#